data_5c94c2c0bfc0eb639fc256e4fbd2c615
#
_entry.id   5c94c2c0bfc0eb639fc256e4fbd2c615
#
_cell.length_a   1.000
_cell.length_b   1.000
_cell.length_c   1.000
_cell.angle_alpha   90.00
_cell.angle_beta   90.00
_cell.angle_gamma   90.00
#
_symmetry.space_group_name_H-M   'P 1'
#
loop_
_entity.id
_entity.type
_entity.pdbx_description
1 polymer ?
#
loop_
_entity_poly.entity_id
_entity_poly.type
_entity_poly.pdbx_seq_one_letter_code
_entity_poly.pdbx_strand_id
1 'polypeptide(L)'
;MRKPDILCIGAQKAGTTWFHTNFGARDDVWVPPFKELHYFDFHYAPDSADWAAQHIRRSVKEAIRRHVLAGTDVDLELLSYLMRAQSEPMFTRRWYGAMFERAGAAQQALDVTPEYSCISEQGVQFVRRFLPETRFIYILRDPVARAVSQMKMNLKRRKKEPQTRAEWLWAARQPVIGVRGDYKAYVPRWREAFGDSRLLFMPFGLIAKAPDRFMAQVEGFLGMPPARYPAAARPVHQGIDLQVPGYVIEFLSEQLRPQSAFLAREFDPTFCASL
;
A
#
# COMPACT_ATOMS: atom_id res chain seq x y z
N MET A 1 -23.68 6.78 -1.56
CA MET A 1 -22.54 6.00 -1.04
C MET A 1 -21.25 6.66 -1.53
N ARG A 2 -20.47 7.21 -0.62
CA ARG A 2 -19.17 7.83 -0.93
C ARG A 2 -18.17 6.76 -1.37
N LYS A 3 -17.34 7.08 -2.35
CA LYS A 3 -16.27 6.23 -2.85
C LYS A 3 -14.94 6.98 -2.70
N PRO A 4 -13.79 6.30 -2.66
CA PRO A 4 -12.52 7.00 -2.65
C PRO A 4 -12.27 7.70 -3.99
N ASP A 5 -11.74 8.90 -3.91
CA ASP A 5 -11.30 9.68 -5.07
C ASP A 5 -9.90 9.21 -5.50
N ILE A 6 -9.10 8.72 -4.55
CA ILE A 6 -7.72 8.28 -4.73
C ILE A 6 -7.53 6.89 -4.13
N LEU A 7 -6.85 6.02 -4.87
CA LEU A 7 -6.52 4.67 -4.43
C LEU A 7 -5.02 4.40 -4.61
N CYS A 8 -4.28 4.21 -3.51
CA CYS A 8 -2.90 3.72 -3.59
C CYS A 8 -2.89 2.19 -3.48
N ILE A 9 -2.68 1.53 -4.62
CA ILE A 9 -2.87 0.08 -4.78
C ILE A 9 -1.65 -0.77 -4.45
N GLY A 10 -0.50 -0.16 -4.20
CA GLY A 10 0.73 -0.91 -3.93
C GLY A 10 2.00 -0.13 -4.28
N ALA A 11 3.12 -0.87 -4.36
CA ALA A 11 3.28 -2.29 -3.98
C ALA A 11 3.50 -2.43 -2.47
N GLN A 12 3.19 -3.61 -1.94
CA GLN A 12 3.58 -3.87 -0.56
C GLN A 12 5.11 -3.79 -0.39
N LYS A 13 5.56 -3.10 0.66
CA LYS A 13 6.97 -2.77 0.95
C LYS A 13 7.60 -1.72 0.03
N ALA A 14 6.78 -0.92 -0.63
CA ALA A 14 7.20 0.21 -1.46
C ALA A 14 6.80 1.59 -0.89
N GLY A 15 6.78 1.75 0.43
CA GLY A 15 6.58 3.06 1.06
C GLY A 15 5.13 3.53 1.18
N THR A 16 4.14 2.68 0.96
CA THR A 16 2.71 3.05 1.04
C THR A 16 2.29 3.58 2.42
N THR A 17 2.96 3.18 3.50
CA THR A 17 2.69 3.75 4.83
C THR A 17 3.23 5.17 4.95
N TRP A 18 4.40 5.44 4.38
CA TRP A 18 4.93 6.80 4.31
C TRP A 18 3.99 7.71 3.50
N PHE A 19 3.52 7.23 2.36
CA PHE A 19 2.54 7.94 1.53
C PHE A 19 1.24 8.22 2.31
N HIS A 20 0.65 7.20 2.92
CA HIS A 20 -0.54 7.35 3.76
C HIS A 20 -0.36 8.39 4.86
N THR A 21 0.76 8.37 5.58
CA THR A 21 1.00 9.28 6.71
C THR A 21 1.19 10.71 6.24
N ASN A 22 1.98 10.93 5.19
CA ASN A 22 2.31 12.29 4.75
C ASN A 22 1.22 12.89 3.87
N PHE A 23 0.70 12.15 2.89
CA PHE A 23 -0.34 12.66 2.00
C PHE A 23 -1.70 12.75 2.72
N GLY A 24 -2.00 11.80 3.61
CA GLY A 24 -3.20 11.83 4.44
C GLY A 24 -3.19 12.87 5.57
N ALA A 25 -2.06 13.58 5.76
CA ALA A 25 -1.97 14.71 6.70
C ALA A 25 -2.46 16.05 6.10
N ARG A 26 -2.84 16.08 4.82
CA ARG A 26 -3.40 17.28 4.16
C ARG A 26 -4.82 17.54 4.66
N ASP A 27 -5.17 18.81 4.81
CA ASP A 27 -6.51 19.23 5.22
C ASP A 27 -7.58 18.92 4.15
N ASP A 28 -7.16 18.89 2.87
CA ASP A 28 -8.01 18.60 1.72
C ASP A 28 -8.05 17.09 1.35
N VAL A 29 -7.50 16.22 2.22
CA VAL A 29 -7.54 14.76 2.05
C VAL A 29 -8.15 14.10 3.29
N TRP A 30 -9.10 13.22 3.08
CA TRP A 30 -9.63 12.34 4.10
C TRP A 30 -9.01 10.93 3.96
N VAL A 31 -8.51 10.40 5.05
CA VAL A 31 -8.11 8.99 5.15
C VAL A 31 -8.85 8.33 6.31
N PRO A 32 -9.29 7.08 6.18
CA PRO A 32 -9.77 6.32 7.33
C PRO A 32 -8.69 6.31 8.44
N PRO A 33 -9.06 6.43 9.72
CA PRO A 33 -8.11 6.48 10.84
C PRO A 33 -7.34 5.17 11.08
N PHE A 34 -7.55 4.21 10.21
CA PHE A 34 -6.80 2.95 10.11
C PHE A 34 -6.51 2.62 8.65
N LYS A 35 -5.38 1.97 8.40
CA LYS A 35 -4.88 1.69 7.06
C LYS A 35 -5.22 0.26 6.63
N GLU A 36 -5.33 0.11 5.29
CA GLU A 36 -5.53 -1.15 4.58
C GLU A 36 -6.95 -1.71 4.79
N LEU A 37 -7.88 -1.25 3.93
CA LEU A 37 -9.29 -1.64 4.02
C LEU A 37 -9.55 -3.05 3.49
N HIS A 38 -8.66 -3.59 2.66
CA HIS A 38 -8.75 -4.96 2.13
C HIS A 38 -10.08 -5.34 1.47
N TYR A 39 -10.82 -4.37 0.92
CA TYR A 39 -12.12 -4.63 0.31
C TYR A 39 -12.01 -5.42 -0.99
N PHE A 40 -11.13 -4.99 -1.89
CA PHE A 40 -11.01 -5.64 -3.21
C PHE A 40 -10.22 -6.94 -3.14
N ASP A 41 -9.16 -7.01 -2.37
CA ASP A 41 -8.39 -8.23 -2.23
C ASP A 41 -9.13 -9.31 -1.42
N PHE A 42 -10.00 -8.93 -0.47
CA PHE A 42 -10.92 -9.88 0.17
C PHE A 42 -11.77 -10.65 -0.84
N HIS A 43 -12.23 -9.98 -1.91
CA HIS A 43 -13.09 -10.60 -2.93
C HIS A 43 -12.34 -11.22 -4.10
N TYR A 44 -11.14 -10.72 -4.41
CA TYR A 44 -10.49 -10.99 -5.69
C TYR A 44 -9.01 -11.39 -5.60
N ALA A 45 -8.50 -11.61 -4.40
CA ALA A 45 -7.17 -12.18 -4.22
C ALA A 45 -7.25 -13.51 -3.49
N PRO A 46 -6.42 -14.50 -3.87
CA PRO A 46 -6.31 -15.75 -3.12
C PRO A 46 -5.93 -15.47 -1.66
N ASP A 47 -6.46 -16.24 -0.73
CA ASP A 47 -6.07 -16.28 0.70
C ASP A 47 -6.27 -14.98 1.50
N SER A 48 -7.00 -13.97 0.98
CA SER A 48 -7.23 -12.71 1.70
C SER A 48 -8.42 -12.75 2.65
N ALA A 49 -9.39 -13.61 2.42
CA ALA A 49 -10.65 -13.64 3.18
C ALA A 49 -10.45 -13.95 4.66
N ASP A 50 -9.58 -14.90 5.01
CA ASP A 50 -9.46 -15.40 6.37
C ASP A 50 -8.86 -14.39 7.36
N TRP A 51 -7.93 -13.55 6.90
CA TRP A 51 -7.20 -12.64 7.79
C TRP A 51 -7.67 -11.19 7.71
N ALA A 52 -8.35 -10.78 6.63
CA ALA A 52 -8.75 -9.39 6.40
C ALA A 52 -9.66 -8.85 7.52
N ALA A 53 -10.66 -9.62 7.94
CA ALA A 53 -11.56 -9.24 9.04
C ALA A 53 -10.82 -9.05 10.36
N GLN A 54 -9.87 -9.93 10.67
CA GLN A 54 -9.02 -9.80 11.87
C GLN A 54 -8.11 -8.57 11.78
N HIS A 55 -7.60 -8.28 10.58
CA HIS A 55 -6.81 -7.07 10.33
C HIS A 55 -7.63 -5.82 10.64
N ILE A 56 -8.84 -5.69 10.12
CA ILE A 56 -9.73 -4.56 10.40
C ILE A 56 -9.99 -4.41 11.89
N ARG A 57 -10.42 -5.47 12.59
CA ARG A 57 -10.68 -5.42 14.04
C ARG A 57 -9.46 -4.97 14.83
N ARG A 58 -8.27 -5.47 14.50
CA ARG A 58 -7.01 -5.07 15.16
C ARG A 58 -6.67 -3.62 14.86
N SER A 59 -6.82 -3.17 13.63
CA SER A 59 -6.50 -1.82 13.20
C SER A 59 -7.45 -0.79 13.81
N VAL A 60 -8.74 -1.11 13.92
CA VAL A 60 -9.74 -0.31 14.64
C VAL A 60 -9.40 -0.20 16.12
N LYS A 61 -9.07 -1.33 16.79
CA LYS A 61 -8.65 -1.33 18.19
C LYS A 61 -7.43 -0.41 18.43
N GLU A 62 -6.46 -0.46 17.52
CA GLU A 62 -5.27 0.40 17.61
C GLU A 62 -5.60 1.87 17.33
N ALA A 63 -6.55 2.18 16.45
CA ALA A 63 -7.03 3.53 16.21
C ALA A 63 -7.74 4.10 17.46
N ILE A 64 -8.60 3.31 18.10
CA ILE A 64 -9.25 3.69 19.38
C ILE A 64 -8.18 3.95 20.44
N ARG A 65 -7.22 3.03 20.59
CA ARG A 65 -6.14 3.19 21.56
C ARG A 65 -5.34 4.47 21.35
N ARG A 66 -4.98 4.79 20.11
CA ARG A 66 -4.25 6.04 19.79
C ARG A 66 -5.08 7.27 20.15
N HIS A 67 -6.38 7.27 19.86
CA HIS A 67 -7.27 8.37 20.22
C HIS A 67 -7.34 8.57 21.74
N VAL A 68 -7.54 7.50 22.50
CA VAL A 68 -7.60 7.56 23.97
C VAL A 68 -6.26 8.02 24.57
N LEU A 69 -5.13 7.53 24.05
CA LEU A 69 -3.80 7.89 24.56
C LEU A 69 -3.35 9.30 24.15
N ALA A 70 -3.99 9.92 23.16
CA ALA A 70 -3.70 11.30 22.78
C ALA A 70 -4.11 12.32 23.87
N GLY A 71 -4.94 11.93 24.84
CA GLY A 71 -5.35 12.80 25.94
C GLY A 71 -6.22 13.99 25.53
N THR A 72 -6.78 13.95 24.32
CA THR A 72 -7.74 14.95 23.82
C THR A 72 -9.16 14.61 24.25
N ASP A 73 -10.08 15.56 24.10
CA ASP A 73 -11.50 15.30 24.33
C ASP A 73 -11.98 14.10 23.49
N VAL A 74 -12.90 13.32 24.08
CA VAL A 74 -13.42 12.11 23.46
C VAL A 74 -14.31 12.47 22.25
N ASP A 75 -13.83 12.16 21.06
CA ASP A 75 -14.63 12.27 19.82
C ASP A 75 -15.59 11.06 19.70
N LEU A 76 -16.82 11.23 20.19
CA LEU A 76 -17.84 10.17 20.16
C LEU A 76 -18.25 9.79 18.73
N GLU A 77 -18.19 10.72 17.79
CA GLU A 77 -18.48 10.42 16.38
C GLU A 77 -17.39 9.54 15.76
N LEU A 78 -16.11 9.83 16.05
CA LEU A 78 -14.98 8.99 15.65
C LEU A 78 -15.12 7.58 16.26
N LEU A 79 -15.42 7.48 17.55
CA LEU A 79 -15.60 6.18 18.19
C LEU A 79 -16.76 5.40 17.57
N SER A 80 -17.90 6.05 17.35
CA SER A 80 -19.06 5.43 16.67
C SER A 80 -18.72 4.96 15.25
N TYR A 81 -17.95 5.76 14.50
CA TYR A 81 -17.45 5.37 13.18
C TYR A 81 -16.54 4.14 13.27
N LEU A 82 -15.57 4.13 14.19
CA LEU A 82 -14.65 3.01 14.38
C LEU A 82 -15.38 1.72 14.80
N MET A 83 -16.39 1.82 15.65
CA MET A 83 -17.22 0.67 16.01
C MET A 83 -17.98 0.12 14.81
N ARG A 84 -18.60 0.99 13.98
CA ARG A 84 -19.27 0.56 12.74
C ARG A 84 -18.30 -0.11 11.76
N ALA A 85 -17.07 0.37 11.66
CA ALA A 85 -16.06 -0.18 10.77
C ALA A 85 -15.72 -1.66 11.03
N GLN A 86 -15.84 -2.13 12.27
CA GLN A 86 -15.60 -3.53 12.65
C GLN A 86 -16.88 -4.37 12.79
N SER A 87 -18.05 -3.77 12.56
CA SER A 87 -19.35 -4.47 12.67
C SER A 87 -19.64 -5.28 11.40
N GLU A 88 -20.33 -6.39 11.57
CA GLU A 88 -20.81 -7.20 10.47
C GLU A 88 -22.09 -6.62 9.84
N PRO A 89 -22.27 -6.80 8.51
CA PRO A 89 -21.38 -7.49 7.58
C PRO A 89 -20.29 -6.57 7.03
N MET A 90 -19.02 -6.90 7.29
CA MET A 90 -17.88 -6.23 6.68
C MET A 90 -17.73 -6.61 5.19
N PHE A 91 -16.91 -5.87 4.45
CA PHE A 91 -16.57 -6.10 3.04
C PHE A 91 -17.78 -6.11 2.09
N THR A 92 -18.92 -5.54 2.50
CA THR A 92 -20.01 -5.21 1.58
C THR A 92 -19.73 -3.87 0.88
N ARG A 93 -20.40 -3.62 -0.25
CA ARG A 93 -20.31 -2.30 -0.91
C ARG A 93 -20.72 -1.16 0.03
N ARG A 94 -21.75 -1.37 0.85
CA ARG A 94 -22.22 -0.39 1.85
C ARG A 94 -21.14 -0.13 2.90
N TRP A 95 -20.53 -1.20 3.43
CA TRP A 95 -19.42 -1.08 4.38
C TRP A 95 -18.25 -0.30 3.80
N TYR A 96 -17.82 -0.62 2.57
CA TYR A 96 -16.72 0.08 1.92
C TYR A 96 -17.02 1.58 1.73
N GLY A 97 -18.24 1.93 1.31
CA GLY A 97 -18.64 3.32 1.20
C GLY A 97 -18.70 4.05 2.54
N ALA A 98 -19.14 3.37 3.62
CA ALA A 98 -19.17 3.94 4.96
C ALA A 98 -17.79 4.35 5.48
N MET A 99 -16.71 3.74 4.98
CA MET A 99 -15.33 4.13 5.34
C MET A 99 -14.98 5.56 4.92
N PHE A 100 -15.71 6.15 3.98
CA PHE A 100 -15.43 7.48 3.43
C PHE A 100 -16.53 8.50 3.75
N GLU A 101 -17.57 8.14 4.52
CA GLU A 101 -18.69 9.03 4.84
C GLU A 101 -18.30 10.27 5.65
N ARG A 102 -17.20 10.21 6.40
CA ARG A 102 -16.67 11.36 7.16
C ARG A 102 -15.82 12.32 6.31
N ALA A 103 -15.53 11.99 5.06
CA ALA A 103 -14.85 12.92 4.17
C ALA A 103 -15.74 14.15 3.91
N GLY A 104 -15.22 15.32 4.21
CA GLY A 104 -15.89 16.59 3.92
C GLY A 104 -16.12 16.80 2.41
N ALA A 105 -17.04 17.68 2.06
CA ALA A 105 -17.38 17.93 0.64
C ALA A 105 -16.17 18.43 -0.19
N ALA A 106 -15.24 19.14 0.43
CA ALA A 106 -14.03 19.66 -0.20
C ALA A 106 -12.83 18.71 -0.09
N GLN A 107 -12.95 17.59 0.62
CA GLN A 107 -11.87 16.63 0.81
C GLN A 107 -11.93 15.50 -0.23
N GLN A 108 -10.76 15.12 -0.74
CA GLN A 108 -10.59 13.90 -1.51
C GLN A 108 -10.40 12.71 -0.57
N ALA A 109 -11.19 11.66 -0.78
CA ALA A 109 -11.12 10.45 0.03
C ALA A 109 -10.03 9.50 -0.52
N LEU A 110 -9.12 9.05 0.35
CA LEU A 110 -7.98 8.20 0.00
C LEU A 110 -8.08 6.84 0.68
N ASP A 111 -7.94 5.76 -0.11
CA ASP A 111 -7.66 4.40 0.38
C ASP A 111 -6.24 3.99 0.03
N VAL A 112 -5.50 3.45 0.98
CA VAL A 112 -4.13 2.97 0.79
C VAL A 112 -4.05 1.50 1.21
N THR A 113 -4.24 0.61 0.25
CA THR A 113 -4.23 -0.84 0.46
C THR A 113 -3.33 -1.52 -0.57
N PRO A 114 -2.06 -1.83 -0.22
CA PRO A 114 -1.08 -2.30 -1.18
C PRO A 114 -1.35 -3.69 -1.76
N GLU A 115 -2.18 -4.49 -1.14
CA GLU A 115 -2.62 -5.78 -1.63
C GLU A 115 -3.51 -5.68 -2.88
N TYR A 116 -4.11 -4.53 -3.14
CA TYR A 116 -4.94 -4.34 -4.35
C TYR A 116 -4.16 -4.53 -5.65
N SER A 117 -2.85 -4.26 -5.65
CA SER A 117 -2.03 -4.52 -6.84
C SER A 117 -2.08 -5.97 -7.30
N CYS A 118 -2.30 -6.92 -6.38
CA CYS A 118 -2.22 -8.36 -6.62
C CYS A 118 -3.57 -9.01 -6.95
N ILE A 119 -4.68 -8.26 -7.01
CA ILE A 119 -6.00 -8.83 -7.30
C ILE A 119 -6.07 -9.41 -8.71
N SER A 120 -6.98 -10.35 -8.90
CA SER A 120 -7.20 -11.00 -10.20
C SER A 120 -7.61 -9.99 -11.27
N GLU A 121 -7.52 -10.38 -12.53
CA GLU A 121 -8.00 -9.57 -13.65
C GLU A 121 -9.50 -9.26 -13.50
N GLN A 122 -10.30 -10.23 -13.09
CA GLN A 122 -11.72 -10.03 -12.78
C GLN A 122 -11.92 -8.96 -11.70
N GLY A 123 -11.05 -8.94 -10.69
CA GLY A 123 -11.04 -7.93 -9.64
C GLY A 123 -10.73 -6.53 -10.19
N VAL A 124 -9.74 -6.40 -11.06
CA VAL A 124 -9.39 -5.11 -11.70
C VAL A 124 -10.54 -4.61 -12.57
N GLN A 125 -11.20 -5.49 -13.33
CA GLN A 125 -12.39 -5.13 -14.12
C GLN A 125 -13.57 -4.73 -13.23
N PHE A 126 -13.74 -5.36 -12.05
CA PHE A 126 -14.73 -4.92 -11.07
C PHE A 126 -14.38 -3.52 -10.54
N VAL A 127 -13.14 -3.27 -10.14
CA VAL A 127 -12.67 -1.94 -9.67
C VAL A 127 -12.95 -0.88 -10.73
N ARG A 128 -12.64 -1.14 -12.00
CA ARG A 128 -12.88 -0.22 -13.13
C ARG A 128 -14.34 0.22 -13.23
N ARG A 129 -15.28 -0.72 -13.09
CA ARG A 129 -16.72 -0.43 -13.13
C ARG A 129 -17.23 0.20 -11.84
N PHE A 130 -16.69 -0.24 -10.71
CA PHE A 130 -17.14 0.22 -9.39
C PHE A 130 -16.62 1.61 -9.06
N LEU A 131 -15.41 1.96 -9.51
CA LEU A 131 -14.71 3.22 -9.25
C LEU A 131 -14.40 3.96 -10.59
N PRO A 132 -15.42 4.47 -11.33
CA PRO A 132 -15.20 5.04 -12.67
C PRO A 132 -14.37 6.31 -12.66
N GLU A 133 -14.40 7.11 -11.58
CA GLU A 133 -13.74 8.42 -11.47
C GLU A 133 -12.46 8.40 -10.63
N THR A 134 -12.19 7.31 -9.90
CA THR A 134 -11.05 7.21 -9.00
C THR A 134 -9.73 7.23 -9.76
N ARG A 135 -8.75 7.93 -9.22
CA ARG A 135 -7.35 7.93 -9.69
C ARG A 135 -6.51 7.00 -8.84
N PHE A 136 -5.58 6.32 -9.49
CA PHE A 136 -4.79 5.24 -8.89
C PHE A 136 -3.31 5.63 -8.81
N ILE A 137 -2.67 5.25 -7.71
CA ILE A 137 -1.22 5.43 -7.50
C ILE A 137 -0.62 4.05 -7.26
N TYR A 138 0.43 3.71 -8.02
CA TYR A 138 1.14 2.46 -7.85
C TYR A 138 2.63 2.75 -7.64
N ILE A 139 3.09 2.64 -6.40
CA ILE A 139 4.50 2.87 -6.05
C ILE A 139 5.27 1.57 -6.30
N LEU A 140 6.26 1.63 -7.16
CA LEU A 140 7.14 0.51 -7.51
C LEU A 140 8.48 0.63 -6.79
N ARG A 141 9.04 -0.49 -6.43
CA ARG A 141 10.35 -0.58 -5.78
C ARG A 141 11.19 -1.64 -6.48
N ASP A 142 12.52 -1.50 -6.43
CA ASP A 142 13.42 -2.56 -6.87
C ASP A 142 12.96 -3.93 -6.37
N PRO A 143 12.80 -4.92 -7.25
CA PRO A 143 12.21 -6.22 -6.89
C PRO A 143 12.95 -6.94 -5.76
N VAL A 144 14.28 -6.87 -5.74
CA VAL A 144 15.11 -7.52 -4.72
C VAL A 144 14.99 -6.79 -3.38
N ALA A 145 15.12 -5.46 -3.39
CA ALA A 145 14.98 -4.65 -2.18
C ALA A 145 13.58 -4.77 -1.57
N ARG A 146 12.52 -4.87 -2.41
CA ARG A 146 11.16 -5.14 -1.96
C ARG A 146 11.05 -6.53 -1.30
N ALA A 147 11.59 -7.56 -1.95
CA ALA A 147 11.58 -8.94 -1.47
C ALA A 147 12.30 -9.07 -0.13
N VAL A 148 13.50 -8.49 -0.01
CA VAL A 148 14.26 -8.43 1.25
C VAL A 148 13.46 -7.75 2.35
N SER A 149 12.83 -6.62 2.06
CA SER A 149 11.97 -5.90 3.02
C SER A 149 10.77 -6.74 3.46
N GLN A 150 10.16 -7.50 2.55
CA GLN A 150 9.06 -8.43 2.84
C GLN A 150 9.53 -9.57 3.74
N MET A 151 10.66 -10.19 3.40
CA MET A 151 11.26 -11.28 4.18
C MET A 151 11.57 -10.83 5.62
N LYS A 152 12.24 -9.69 5.79
CA LYS A 152 12.52 -9.09 7.12
C LYS A 152 11.23 -8.88 7.92
N MET A 153 10.16 -8.38 7.29
CA MET A 153 8.87 -8.20 7.96
C MET A 153 8.27 -9.54 8.40
N ASN A 154 8.34 -10.57 7.56
CA ASN A 154 7.81 -11.90 7.89
C ASN A 154 8.58 -12.54 9.06
N LEU A 155 9.91 -12.41 9.08
CA LEU A 155 10.77 -12.89 10.16
C LEU A 155 10.46 -12.18 11.48
N LYS A 156 10.30 -10.84 11.45
CA LYS A 156 9.88 -10.06 12.62
C LYS A 156 8.54 -10.54 13.18
N ARG A 157 7.56 -10.80 12.32
CA ARG A 157 6.23 -11.30 12.76
C ARG A 157 6.30 -12.67 13.39
N ARG A 158 7.19 -13.53 12.92
CA ARG A 158 7.45 -14.87 13.46
C ARG A 158 8.32 -14.87 14.72
N LYS A 159 8.91 -13.73 15.07
CA LYS A 159 9.89 -13.60 16.18
C LYS A 159 11.01 -14.63 16.09
N LYS A 160 11.41 -14.98 14.89
CA LYS A 160 12.43 -15.98 14.62
C LYS A 160 13.45 -15.45 13.63
N GLU A 161 14.71 -15.41 14.03
CA GLU A 161 15.85 -15.11 13.18
C GLU A 161 16.45 -16.41 12.65
N PRO A 162 16.65 -16.54 11.31
CA PRO A 162 17.27 -17.73 10.74
C PRO A 162 18.71 -17.89 11.22
N GLN A 163 19.08 -19.10 11.64
CA GLN A 163 20.42 -19.44 12.13
C GLN A 163 21.23 -20.22 11.10
N THR A 164 20.58 -20.85 10.12
CA THR A 164 21.21 -21.69 9.12
C THR A 164 20.95 -21.19 7.70
N ARG A 165 21.81 -21.60 6.75
CA ARG A 165 21.60 -21.33 5.33
C ARG A 165 20.23 -21.83 4.83
N ALA A 166 19.82 -23.01 5.28
CA ALA A 166 18.56 -23.60 4.89
C ALA A 166 17.35 -22.75 5.37
N GLU A 167 17.38 -22.24 6.60
CA GLU A 167 16.32 -21.38 7.13
C GLU A 167 16.25 -20.03 6.41
N TRP A 168 17.39 -19.44 6.05
CA TRP A 168 17.43 -18.22 5.25
C TRP A 168 16.82 -18.41 3.86
N LEU A 169 17.23 -19.47 3.15
CA LEU A 169 16.67 -19.78 1.83
C LEU A 169 15.20 -20.16 1.91
N TRP A 170 14.78 -20.85 2.97
CA TRP A 170 13.37 -21.12 3.20
C TRP A 170 12.57 -19.81 3.38
N ALA A 171 13.08 -18.85 4.14
CA ALA A 171 12.45 -17.55 4.32
C ALA A 171 12.34 -16.77 2.99
N ALA A 172 13.38 -16.82 2.15
CA ALA A 172 13.40 -16.18 0.84
C ALA A 172 12.46 -16.83 -0.18
N ARG A 173 12.16 -18.13 -0.04
CA ARG A 173 11.29 -18.91 -0.95
C ARG A 173 9.80 -18.82 -0.59
N GLN A 174 9.42 -18.10 0.47
CA GLN A 174 8.01 -18.02 0.83
C GLN A 174 7.19 -17.43 -0.34
N PRO A 175 6.05 -18.05 -0.73
CA PRO A 175 5.28 -17.65 -1.91
C PRO A 175 4.90 -16.17 -1.93
N VAL A 176 4.60 -15.60 -0.77
CA VAL A 176 4.25 -14.18 -0.61
C VAL A 176 5.36 -13.22 -1.07
N ILE A 177 6.62 -13.68 -1.09
CA ILE A 177 7.76 -12.89 -1.59
C ILE A 177 7.62 -12.65 -3.10
N GLY A 178 7.33 -13.70 -3.86
CA GLY A 178 7.14 -13.63 -5.31
C GLY A 178 5.81 -12.97 -5.69
N VAL A 179 4.71 -13.48 -5.14
CA VAL A 179 3.35 -13.03 -5.47
C VAL A 179 3.20 -11.51 -5.34
N ARG A 180 3.63 -10.91 -4.22
CA ARG A 180 3.47 -9.46 -4.01
C ARG A 180 4.44 -8.58 -4.79
N GLY A 181 5.34 -9.15 -5.56
CA GLY A 181 6.32 -8.47 -6.40
C GLY A 181 6.24 -8.86 -7.86
N ASP A 182 5.18 -9.53 -8.29
CA ASP A 182 5.02 -9.94 -9.68
C ASP A 182 4.57 -8.77 -10.57
N TYR A 183 5.48 -7.80 -10.71
CA TYR A 183 5.25 -6.60 -11.52
C TYR A 183 4.95 -6.93 -12.98
N LYS A 184 5.58 -7.99 -13.51
CA LYS A 184 5.36 -8.45 -14.87
C LYS A 184 3.89 -8.82 -15.14
N ALA A 185 3.21 -9.37 -14.12
CA ALA A 185 1.79 -9.70 -14.22
C ALA A 185 0.89 -8.50 -13.90
N TYR A 186 1.23 -7.70 -12.88
CA TYR A 186 0.31 -6.71 -12.36
C TYR A 186 0.39 -5.35 -13.04
N VAL A 187 1.58 -4.87 -13.42
CA VAL A 187 1.73 -3.56 -14.06
C VAL A 187 0.94 -3.48 -15.37
N PRO A 188 1.06 -4.44 -16.32
CA PRO A 188 0.26 -4.40 -17.54
C PRO A 188 -1.24 -4.46 -17.27
N ARG A 189 -1.68 -5.33 -16.35
CA ARG A 189 -3.10 -5.49 -16.00
C ARG A 189 -3.76 -4.18 -15.53
N TRP A 190 -3.08 -3.46 -14.64
CA TRP A 190 -3.58 -2.18 -14.14
C TRP A 190 -3.47 -1.08 -15.18
N ARG A 191 -2.37 -1.03 -15.95
CA ARG A 191 -2.19 -0.04 -17.03
C ARG A 191 -3.24 -0.18 -18.13
N GLU A 192 -3.51 -1.40 -18.57
CA GLU A 192 -4.54 -1.69 -19.58
C GLU A 192 -5.93 -1.26 -19.12
N ALA A 193 -6.25 -1.49 -17.84
CA ALA A 193 -7.56 -1.15 -17.30
C ALA A 193 -7.79 0.36 -17.14
N PHE A 194 -6.74 1.15 -16.80
CA PHE A 194 -6.92 2.54 -16.37
C PHE A 194 -6.16 3.58 -17.22
N GLY A 195 -5.12 3.18 -17.93
CA GLY A 195 -4.26 4.09 -18.69
C GLY A 195 -3.56 5.14 -17.82
N ASP A 196 -2.69 5.93 -18.44
CA ASP A 196 -1.87 6.93 -17.74
C ASP A 196 -2.67 8.13 -17.22
N SER A 197 -3.87 8.35 -17.74
CA SER A 197 -4.77 9.41 -17.24
C SER A 197 -5.35 9.13 -15.87
N ARG A 198 -5.43 7.86 -15.48
CA ARG A 198 -6.02 7.42 -14.21
C ARG A 198 -5.09 6.61 -13.31
N LEU A 199 -3.92 6.19 -13.80
CA LEU A 199 -2.95 5.40 -13.06
C LEU A 199 -1.56 6.03 -13.17
N LEU A 200 -1.04 6.47 -12.02
CA LEU A 200 0.31 7.00 -11.87
C LEU A 200 1.23 5.95 -11.27
N PHE A 201 2.32 5.62 -11.97
CA PHE A 201 3.42 4.85 -11.41
C PHE A 201 4.45 5.76 -10.78
N MET A 202 4.89 5.43 -9.56
CA MET A 202 5.89 6.21 -8.80
C MET A 202 7.05 5.34 -8.36
N PRO A 203 8.30 5.75 -8.54
CA PRO A 203 9.44 4.99 -8.06
C PRO A 203 9.68 5.26 -6.57
N PHE A 204 9.86 4.18 -5.79
CA PHE A 204 10.04 4.22 -4.34
C PHE A 204 11.23 5.06 -3.88
N GLY A 205 12.34 5.04 -4.63
CA GLY A 205 13.56 5.75 -4.24
C GLY A 205 13.41 7.27 -4.16
N LEU A 206 12.41 7.86 -4.84
CA LEU A 206 12.09 9.26 -4.67
C LEU A 206 11.63 9.59 -3.24
N ILE A 207 11.00 8.66 -2.54
CA ILE A 207 10.58 8.86 -1.14
C ILE A 207 11.78 9.20 -0.24
N ALA A 208 12.92 8.54 -0.47
CA ALA A 208 14.12 8.78 0.32
C ALA A 208 15.01 9.91 -0.21
N LYS A 209 15.08 10.02 -1.56
CA LYS A 209 16.04 10.94 -2.21
C LYS A 209 15.47 12.33 -2.48
N ALA A 210 14.17 12.43 -2.76
CA ALA A 210 13.51 13.68 -3.16
C ALA A 210 11.99 13.61 -2.81
N PRO A 211 11.62 13.57 -1.51
CA PRO A 211 10.22 13.42 -1.09
C PRO A 211 9.30 14.53 -1.61
N ASP A 212 9.78 15.77 -1.69
CA ASP A 212 9.01 16.88 -2.22
C ASP A 212 8.70 16.69 -3.71
N ARG A 213 9.66 16.17 -4.48
CA ARG A 213 9.43 15.82 -5.91
C ARG A 213 8.41 14.70 -6.07
N PHE A 214 8.47 13.69 -5.19
CA PHE A 214 7.46 12.62 -5.16
C PHE A 214 6.07 13.22 -4.96
N MET A 215 5.90 14.07 -3.94
CA MET A 215 4.60 14.67 -3.62
C MET A 215 4.12 15.61 -4.73
N ALA A 216 4.99 16.44 -5.29
CA ALA A 216 4.63 17.33 -6.40
C ALA A 216 4.15 16.57 -7.65
N GLN A 217 4.72 15.41 -7.95
CA GLN A 217 4.25 14.56 -9.06
C GLN A 217 2.87 13.98 -8.77
N VAL A 218 2.62 13.53 -7.53
CA VAL A 218 1.30 13.04 -7.11
C VAL A 218 0.26 14.16 -7.17
N GLU A 219 0.56 15.34 -6.63
CA GLU A 219 -0.32 16.51 -6.65
C GLU A 219 -0.66 16.93 -8.07
N GLY A 220 0.34 17.03 -8.95
CA GLY A 220 0.13 17.35 -10.36
C GLY A 220 -0.76 16.34 -11.07
N PHE A 221 -0.55 15.05 -10.84
CA PHE A 221 -1.40 13.98 -11.38
C PHE A 221 -2.84 14.07 -10.87
N LEU A 222 -3.03 14.38 -9.60
CA LEU A 222 -4.35 14.49 -8.99
C LEU A 222 -5.04 15.83 -9.27
N GLY A 223 -4.33 16.81 -9.84
CA GLY A 223 -4.84 18.18 -10.03
C GLY A 223 -5.05 18.92 -8.70
N MET A 224 -4.27 18.56 -7.68
CA MET A 224 -4.33 19.18 -6.36
C MET A 224 -3.32 20.33 -6.21
N PRO A 225 -3.61 21.35 -5.42
CA PRO A 225 -2.66 22.42 -5.15
C PRO A 225 -1.43 21.88 -4.40
N PRO A 226 -0.23 22.49 -4.62
CA PRO A 226 0.96 22.15 -3.85
C PRO A 226 0.77 22.35 -2.35
N ALA A 227 1.27 21.37 -1.56
CA ALA A 227 1.25 21.45 -0.10
C ALA A 227 2.65 21.25 0.50
N ARG A 228 2.79 21.57 1.78
CA ARG A 228 4.02 21.32 2.55
C ARG A 228 3.90 20.03 3.33
N TYR A 229 4.98 19.24 3.32
CA TYR A 229 5.05 17.94 4.01
C TYR A 229 6.21 17.91 5.02
N PRO A 230 6.11 18.60 6.15
CA PRO A 230 7.23 18.77 7.09
C PRO A 230 7.74 17.45 7.69
N ALA A 231 6.93 16.41 7.68
CA ALA A 231 7.31 15.07 8.14
C ALA A 231 7.86 14.17 7.01
N ALA A 232 7.84 14.60 5.76
CA ALA A 232 8.22 13.78 4.62
C ALA A 232 9.68 13.30 4.63
N ALA A 233 10.59 14.10 5.19
CA ALA A 233 12.00 13.73 5.36
C ALA A 233 12.21 12.64 6.44
N ARG A 234 11.20 12.33 7.26
CA ARG A 234 11.31 11.34 8.33
C ARG A 234 10.87 9.96 7.82
N PRO A 235 11.69 8.90 8.02
CA PRO A 235 11.27 7.56 7.68
C PRO A 235 10.14 7.10 8.64
N VAL A 236 9.02 6.65 8.09
CA VAL A 236 7.85 6.21 8.88
C VAL A 236 8.06 4.80 9.44
N HIS A 237 8.73 3.93 8.70
CA HIS A 237 9.09 2.59 9.14
C HIS A 237 10.53 2.26 8.73
N GLN A 238 11.44 2.34 9.67
CA GLN A 238 12.72 1.66 9.51
C GLN A 238 12.50 0.15 9.66
N GLY A 239 13.00 -0.63 8.70
CA GLY A 239 13.03 -2.09 8.82
C GLY A 239 13.79 -2.52 10.08
N ILE A 240 13.64 -3.78 10.49
CA ILE A 240 14.53 -4.32 11.52
C ILE A 240 15.97 -4.28 11.02
N ASP A 241 16.88 -4.00 11.93
CA ASP A 241 18.32 -4.10 11.68
C ASP A 241 18.72 -5.60 11.70
N LEU A 242 18.34 -6.29 10.63
CA LEU A 242 18.68 -7.68 10.38
C LEU A 242 19.54 -7.73 9.14
N GLN A 243 20.80 -8.15 9.31
CA GLN A 243 21.71 -8.32 8.17
C GLN A 243 21.34 -9.59 7.40
N VAL A 244 21.01 -9.41 6.13
CA VAL A 244 20.69 -10.53 5.23
C VAL A 244 21.97 -10.98 4.55
N PRO A 245 22.32 -12.28 4.63
CA PRO A 245 23.54 -12.80 4.02
C PRO A 245 23.59 -12.59 2.49
N GLY A 246 24.78 -12.34 1.93
CA GLY A 246 24.97 -12.07 0.50
C GLY A 246 24.39 -13.14 -0.41
N TYR A 247 24.56 -14.43 -0.07
CA TYR A 247 24.00 -15.53 -0.86
C TYR A 247 22.45 -15.53 -0.94
N VAL A 248 21.76 -14.91 0.03
CA VAL A 248 20.30 -14.74 -0.03
C VAL A 248 19.94 -13.64 -1.02
N ILE A 249 20.73 -12.57 -1.02
CA ILE A 249 20.55 -11.47 -2.00
C ILE A 249 20.79 -11.99 -3.42
N GLU A 250 21.86 -12.76 -3.62
CA GLU A 250 22.17 -13.41 -4.91
C GLU A 250 21.02 -14.31 -5.36
N PHE A 251 20.54 -15.19 -4.47
CA PHE A 251 19.40 -16.06 -4.74
C PHE A 251 18.15 -15.24 -5.17
N LEU A 252 17.79 -14.20 -4.41
CA LEU A 252 16.65 -13.35 -4.76
C LEU A 252 16.87 -12.60 -6.07
N SER A 253 18.09 -12.13 -6.34
CA SER A 253 18.44 -11.43 -7.58
C SER A 253 18.26 -12.34 -8.80
N GLU A 254 18.66 -13.60 -8.69
CA GLU A 254 18.46 -14.57 -9.76
C GLU A 254 16.98 -14.89 -9.97
N GLN A 255 16.23 -15.17 -8.89
CA GLN A 255 14.81 -15.48 -8.95
C GLN A 255 13.96 -14.30 -9.49
N LEU A 256 14.35 -13.06 -9.17
CA LEU A 256 13.61 -11.86 -9.53
C LEU A 256 14.17 -11.14 -10.76
N ARG A 257 15.19 -11.68 -11.42
CA ARG A 257 15.75 -11.14 -12.68
C ARG A 257 14.68 -10.90 -13.76
N PRO A 258 13.66 -11.77 -13.95
CA PRO A 258 12.59 -11.50 -14.91
C PRO A 258 11.77 -10.26 -14.56
N GLN A 259 11.61 -9.93 -13.26
CA GLN A 259 10.89 -8.74 -12.81
C GLN A 259 11.71 -7.47 -13.06
N SER A 260 13.00 -7.51 -12.75
CA SER A 260 13.91 -6.39 -13.03
C SER A 260 14.04 -6.11 -14.53
N ALA A 261 14.18 -7.17 -15.34
CA ALA A 261 14.22 -7.05 -16.79
C ALA A 261 12.90 -6.51 -17.38
N PHE A 262 11.76 -6.88 -16.81
CA PHE A 262 10.47 -6.32 -17.18
C PHE A 262 10.42 -4.82 -16.89
N LEU A 263 10.76 -4.39 -15.67
CA LEU A 263 10.73 -2.97 -15.29
C LEU A 263 11.68 -2.12 -16.17
N ALA A 264 12.87 -2.64 -16.49
CA ALA A 264 13.83 -1.95 -17.36
C ALA A 264 13.34 -1.76 -18.81
N ARG A 265 12.40 -2.58 -19.27
CA ARG A 265 11.77 -2.42 -20.60
C ARG A 265 10.53 -1.56 -20.56
N GLU A 266 9.84 -1.56 -19.45
CA GLU A 266 8.53 -0.92 -19.28
C GLU A 266 8.63 0.56 -18.90
N PHE A 267 9.69 0.93 -18.19
CA PHE A 267 9.91 2.28 -17.71
C PHE A 267 11.23 2.85 -18.20
N ASP A 268 11.29 4.20 -18.28
CA ASP A 268 12.51 4.89 -18.69
C ASP A 268 13.67 4.69 -17.68
N PRO A 269 14.93 4.94 -18.12
CA PRO A 269 16.10 4.75 -17.27
C PRO A 269 16.09 5.60 -16.00
N THR A 270 15.53 6.81 -16.03
CA THR A 270 15.46 7.72 -14.86
C THR A 270 14.50 7.16 -13.80
N PHE A 271 13.35 6.63 -14.24
CA PHE A 271 12.43 5.93 -13.36
C PHE A 271 13.11 4.71 -12.72
N CYS A 272 13.74 3.87 -13.54
CA CYS A 272 14.41 2.65 -13.06
C CYS A 272 15.55 2.94 -12.09
N ALA A 273 16.33 4.00 -12.28
CA ALA A 273 17.37 4.43 -11.35
C ALA A 273 16.83 4.94 -10.00
N SER A 274 15.52 5.15 -9.94
CA SER A 274 14.81 5.64 -8.76
C SER A 274 13.90 4.57 -8.09
N LEU A 275 13.98 3.31 -8.49
CA LEU A 275 13.22 2.20 -7.91
C LEU A 275 13.63 1.82 -6.49
#